data_c9115cf686d4426329549ff36574c97d
#
_entry.id   c9115cf686d4426329549ff36574c97d
#
_cell.length_a   1.000
_cell.length_b   1.000
_cell.length_c   1.000
_cell.angle_alpha   90.00
_cell.angle_beta   90.00
_cell.angle_gamma   90.00
#
_symmetry.space_group_name_H-M   'P 1'
#
loop_
_entity.id
_entity.type
_entity.pdbx_description
1 polymer ?
#
loop_
_entity_poly.entity_id
_entity_poly.type
_entity_poly.pdbx_seq_one_letter_code
_entity_poly.pdbx_strand_id
1 'polypeptide(L)'
;IIKKQAELLKVKFGSALASENQDNDIVAIPGLRGREPKEISLKNLAHIIQARMEEIIEQVYYEIKNSGFEKKLIAGLVVTGGGSQLKHVTQLFEYMTGMDTRIGYPTEHLASGAEEITSPMYSTGVGLVIKGFEYSARHARSTSSVTMHSKKSKGSFFDKILDKSKVWFEEDADHDNI
;
A
#
# COMPACT_ATOMS: atom_id res chain seq x y z
N ILE A 1 24.48 6.56 4.94
CA ILE A 1 23.58 5.39 4.83
C ILE A 1 23.02 5.37 3.41
N ILE A 2 23.02 4.22 2.75
CA ILE A 2 22.39 4.07 1.42
C ILE A 2 20.88 3.92 1.58
N LYS A 3 20.12 4.28 0.53
CA LYS A 3 18.65 4.23 0.51
C LYS A 3 18.09 2.88 0.98
N LYS A 4 18.68 1.77 0.53
CA LYS A 4 18.27 0.41 0.91
C LYS A 4 18.40 0.16 2.42
N GLN A 5 19.49 0.61 3.04
CA GLN A 5 19.68 0.47 4.48
C GLN A 5 18.73 1.37 5.28
N ALA A 6 18.49 2.60 4.79
CA ALA A 6 17.51 3.50 5.40
C ALA A 6 16.09 2.91 5.40
N GLU A 7 15.69 2.29 4.28
CA GLU A 7 14.39 1.62 4.18
C GLU A 7 14.28 0.42 5.13
N LEU A 8 15.31 -0.42 5.21
CA LEU A 8 15.34 -1.54 6.16
C LEU A 8 15.25 -1.07 7.62
N LEU A 9 15.92 0.04 7.96
CA LEU A 9 15.81 0.64 9.29
C LEU A 9 14.40 1.13 9.59
N LYS A 10 13.80 1.85 8.65
CA LYS A 10 12.42 2.33 8.79
C LYS A 10 11.44 1.18 8.99
N VAL A 11 11.53 0.13 8.18
CA VAL A 11 10.62 -1.02 8.25
C VAL A 11 10.79 -1.80 9.55
N LYS A 12 12.04 -1.99 10.01
CA LYS A 12 12.31 -2.84 11.18
C LYS A 12 12.16 -2.10 12.51
N PHE A 13 12.59 -0.84 12.56
CA PHE A 13 12.74 -0.08 13.80
C PHE A 13 11.98 1.25 13.80
N GLY A 14 11.32 1.61 12.68
CA GLY A 14 10.63 2.89 12.57
C GLY A 14 9.45 3.03 13.53
N SER A 15 9.33 4.22 14.11
CA SER A 15 8.21 4.66 14.93
C SER A 15 7.79 6.06 14.52
N ALA A 16 6.48 6.32 14.51
CA ALA A 16 5.93 7.64 14.25
C ALA A 16 5.99 8.57 15.50
N LEU A 17 6.24 8.01 16.69
CA LEU A 17 6.40 8.76 17.93
C LEU A 17 7.80 8.52 18.52
N ALA A 18 8.56 9.57 18.64
CA ALA A 18 9.90 9.50 19.22
C ALA A 18 9.87 9.26 20.75
N SER A 19 8.83 9.73 21.43
CA SER A 19 8.60 9.52 22.86
C SER A 19 8.49 8.05 23.27
N GLU A 20 8.08 7.19 22.34
CA GLU A 20 7.90 5.75 22.57
C GLU A 20 9.22 4.94 22.46
N ASN A 21 10.33 5.61 22.17
CA ASN A 21 11.64 4.99 22.11
C ASN A 21 12.53 5.43 23.28
N GLN A 22 13.26 4.47 23.88
CA GLN A 22 14.18 4.77 24.97
C GLN A 22 15.43 5.46 24.42
N ASP A 23 16.05 6.31 25.26
CA ASP A 23 17.25 7.06 24.87
C ASP A 23 18.46 6.16 24.57
N ASN A 24 18.52 4.98 25.18
CA ASN A 24 19.62 4.03 25.07
C ASN A 24 19.45 2.99 23.95
N ASP A 25 18.34 3.02 23.22
CA ASP A 25 18.11 2.09 22.12
C ASP A 25 18.96 2.47 20.91
N ILE A 26 20.00 1.65 20.66
CA ILE A 26 20.95 1.86 19.57
C ILE A 26 20.94 0.65 18.64
N VAL A 27 21.00 0.89 17.34
CA VAL A 27 21.18 -0.13 16.31
C VAL A 27 22.46 0.10 15.54
N ALA A 28 23.26 -0.94 15.38
CA ALA A 28 24.48 -0.90 14.57
C ALA A 28 24.15 -1.24 13.10
N ILE A 29 24.56 -0.39 12.19
CA ILE A 29 24.40 -0.58 10.74
C ILE A 29 25.77 -0.95 10.15
N PRO A 30 25.84 -2.00 9.30
CA PRO A 30 27.08 -2.34 8.63
C PRO A 30 27.65 -1.17 7.84
N GLY A 31 28.93 -0.91 8.02
CA GLY A 31 29.64 0.11 7.25
C GLY A 31 29.72 -0.25 5.77
N LEU A 32 29.77 0.75 4.91
CA LEU A 32 29.92 0.58 3.45
C LEU A 32 31.41 0.40 3.10
N ARG A 33 31.71 -0.55 2.22
CA ARG A 33 33.05 -0.76 1.65
C ARG A 33 34.13 -0.97 2.72
N GLY A 34 33.86 -1.79 3.72
CA GLY A 34 34.85 -2.10 4.79
C GLY A 34 35.03 -1.02 5.86
N ARG A 35 34.14 0.00 5.87
CA ARG A 35 34.11 0.97 6.99
C ARG A 35 33.49 0.32 8.23
N GLU A 36 33.87 0.84 9.37
CA GLU A 36 33.31 0.41 10.65
C GLU A 36 31.78 0.56 10.70
N PRO A 37 31.08 -0.29 11.46
CA PRO A 37 29.65 -0.16 11.70
C PRO A 37 29.33 1.22 12.29
N LYS A 38 28.20 1.80 11.86
CA LYS A 38 27.71 3.06 12.41
C LYS A 38 26.56 2.80 13.36
N GLU A 39 26.66 3.31 14.56
CA GLU A 39 25.58 3.28 15.55
C GLU A 39 24.56 4.40 15.29
N ILE A 40 23.29 4.06 15.38
CA ILE A 40 22.16 4.99 15.22
C ILE A 40 21.22 4.82 16.41
N SER A 41 20.91 5.93 17.07
CA SER A 41 19.86 5.97 18.08
C SER A 41 18.49 5.80 17.44
N LEU A 42 17.67 4.87 17.96
CA LEU A 42 16.30 4.64 17.50
C LEU A 42 15.40 5.85 17.78
N LYS A 43 15.64 6.58 18.86
CA LYS A 43 14.93 7.82 19.17
C LYS A 43 15.20 8.89 18.11
N ASN A 44 16.46 9.06 17.67
CA ASN A 44 16.79 9.99 16.60
C ASN A 44 16.18 9.56 15.25
N LEU A 45 16.15 8.26 14.97
CA LEU A 45 15.46 7.73 13.79
C LEU A 45 13.97 8.04 13.85
N ALA A 46 13.34 7.83 15.01
CA ALA A 46 11.92 8.12 15.21
C ALA A 46 11.62 9.63 15.09
N HIS A 47 12.47 10.53 15.59
CA HIS A 47 12.30 11.97 15.38
C HIS A 47 12.27 12.36 13.90
N ILE A 48 13.17 11.79 13.10
CA ILE A 48 13.19 12.05 11.65
C ILE A 48 11.91 11.56 10.97
N ILE A 49 11.46 10.35 11.35
CA ILE A 49 10.24 9.77 10.81
C ILE A 49 9.01 10.56 11.26
N GLN A 50 8.93 10.90 12.53
CA GLN A 50 7.85 11.68 13.13
C GLN A 50 7.68 13.02 12.41
N ALA A 51 8.75 13.81 12.26
CA ALA A 51 8.71 15.09 11.57
C ALA A 51 8.13 14.96 10.14
N ARG A 52 8.52 13.90 9.41
CA ARG A 52 7.99 13.66 8.08
C ARG A 52 6.52 13.20 8.09
N MET A 53 6.14 12.41 9.07
CA MET A 53 4.73 12.00 9.23
C MET A 53 3.84 13.17 9.62
N GLU A 54 4.32 14.06 10.48
CA GLU A 54 3.61 15.30 10.86
C GLU A 54 3.31 16.16 9.63
N GLU A 55 4.29 16.40 8.75
CA GLU A 55 4.06 17.12 7.49
C GLU A 55 2.97 16.45 6.62
N ILE A 56 2.99 15.12 6.51
CA ILE A 56 2.01 14.38 5.72
C ILE A 56 0.61 14.51 6.36
N ILE A 57 0.52 14.36 7.67
CA ILE A 57 -0.75 14.42 8.40
C ILE A 57 -1.34 15.84 8.33
N GLU A 58 -0.51 16.87 8.44
CA GLU A 58 -0.96 18.27 8.27
C GLU A 58 -1.59 18.50 6.91
N GLN A 59 -0.99 17.99 5.83
CA GLN A 59 -1.55 18.09 4.49
C GLN A 59 -2.90 17.38 4.38
N VAL A 60 -2.99 16.16 4.91
CA VAL A 60 -4.24 15.38 4.91
C VAL A 60 -5.31 16.11 5.73
N TYR A 61 -4.95 16.61 6.90
CA TYR A 61 -5.89 17.32 7.76
C TYR A 61 -6.38 18.64 7.16
N TYR A 62 -5.50 19.33 6.45
CA TYR A 62 -5.87 20.52 5.67
C TYR A 62 -6.94 20.19 4.62
N GLU A 63 -6.79 19.10 3.87
CA GLU A 63 -7.79 18.67 2.88
C GLU A 63 -9.12 18.26 3.54
N ILE A 64 -9.08 17.60 4.71
CA ILE A 64 -10.29 17.28 5.48
C ILE A 64 -11.04 18.55 5.88
N LYS A 65 -10.34 19.57 6.39
CA LYS A 65 -10.93 20.86 6.74
C LYS A 65 -11.55 21.57 5.54
N ASN A 66 -10.82 21.61 4.43
CA ASN A 66 -11.28 22.24 3.20
C ASN A 66 -12.51 21.57 2.60
N SER A 67 -12.68 20.25 2.82
CA SER A 67 -13.87 19.54 2.37
C SER A 67 -15.15 19.97 3.08
N GLY A 68 -15.06 20.62 4.23
CA GLY A 68 -16.20 21.00 5.09
C GLY A 68 -16.88 19.84 5.80
N PHE A 69 -16.30 18.62 5.74
CA PHE A 69 -16.84 17.44 6.39
C PHE A 69 -16.21 17.12 7.75
N GLU A 70 -15.21 17.86 8.21
CA GLU A 70 -14.46 17.62 9.45
C GLU A 70 -15.39 17.27 10.64
N LYS A 71 -16.43 18.08 10.87
CA LYS A 71 -17.38 17.87 11.96
C LYS A 71 -18.38 16.72 11.75
N LYS A 72 -18.38 16.10 10.56
CA LYS A 72 -19.28 14.98 10.22
C LYS A 72 -18.57 13.62 10.29
N LEU A 73 -17.27 13.59 10.51
CA LEU A 73 -16.46 12.38 10.58
C LEU A 73 -16.50 11.75 11.97
N ILE A 74 -17.70 11.43 12.47
CA ILE A 74 -17.92 10.85 13.81
C ILE A 74 -17.21 9.50 13.97
N ALA A 75 -17.08 8.73 12.88
CA ALA A 75 -16.40 7.43 12.87
C ALA A 75 -14.86 7.54 12.84
N GLY A 76 -14.32 8.76 12.80
CA GLY A 76 -12.88 9.01 12.78
C GLY A 76 -12.23 8.76 11.42
N LEU A 77 -10.94 8.43 11.45
CA LEU A 77 -10.10 8.21 10.28
C LEU A 77 -9.75 6.73 10.11
N VAL A 78 -9.66 6.30 8.87
CA VAL A 78 -9.14 4.96 8.52
C VAL A 78 -7.88 5.14 7.68
N VAL A 79 -6.74 4.74 8.25
CA VAL A 79 -5.45 4.83 7.58
C VAL A 79 -5.08 3.46 7.01
N THR A 80 -4.69 3.40 5.74
CA THR A 80 -4.32 2.15 5.07
C THR A 80 -3.10 2.33 4.17
N GLY A 81 -2.65 1.26 3.52
CA GLY A 81 -1.43 1.26 2.73
C GLY A 81 -0.19 0.87 3.54
N GLY A 82 0.96 0.76 2.89
CA GLY A 82 2.21 0.32 3.55
C GLY A 82 2.66 1.24 4.69
N GLY A 83 2.40 2.55 4.59
CA GLY A 83 2.74 3.53 5.63
C GLY A 83 1.95 3.37 6.92
N SER A 84 0.75 2.80 6.87
CA SER A 84 -0.08 2.55 8.05
C SER A 84 0.48 1.47 8.99
N GLN A 85 1.47 0.69 8.53
CA GLN A 85 2.15 -0.32 9.33
C GLN A 85 3.27 0.25 10.20
N LEU A 86 3.56 1.56 10.09
CA LEU A 86 4.52 2.22 10.94
C LEU A 86 4.02 2.20 12.40
N LYS A 87 4.91 1.85 13.33
CA LYS A 87 4.56 1.83 14.75
C LYS A 87 4.06 3.20 15.20
N HIS A 88 3.03 3.22 16.04
CA HIS A 88 2.43 4.42 16.65
C HIS A 88 1.87 5.45 15.67
N VAL A 89 1.65 5.08 14.39
CA VAL A 89 1.12 6.01 13.39
C VAL A 89 -0.31 6.45 13.71
N THR A 90 -1.15 5.57 14.24
CA THR A 90 -2.54 5.90 14.63
C THR A 90 -2.56 6.91 15.76
N GLN A 91 -1.72 6.73 16.79
CA GLN A 91 -1.60 7.69 17.88
C GLN A 91 -1.13 9.07 17.41
N LEU A 92 -0.20 9.12 16.44
CA LEU A 92 0.22 10.40 15.87
C LEU A 92 -0.94 11.09 15.11
N PHE A 93 -1.72 10.33 14.32
CA PHE A 93 -2.93 10.87 13.67
C PHE A 93 -3.94 11.41 14.67
N GLU A 94 -4.24 10.64 15.72
CA GLU A 94 -5.15 11.06 16.80
C GLU A 94 -4.66 12.32 17.51
N TYR A 95 -3.38 12.38 17.83
CA TYR A 95 -2.77 13.54 18.47
C TYR A 95 -2.88 14.82 17.62
N MET A 96 -2.63 14.70 16.31
CA MET A 96 -2.61 15.86 15.41
C MET A 96 -4.00 16.30 14.95
N THR A 97 -4.92 15.37 14.77
CA THR A 97 -6.25 15.65 14.20
C THR A 97 -7.36 15.75 15.24
N GLY A 98 -7.16 15.16 16.42
CA GLY A 98 -8.19 15.02 17.43
C GLY A 98 -9.30 14.01 17.06
N MET A 99 -9.08 13.19 16.03
CA MET A 99 -10.04 12.20 15.53
C MET A 99 -9.56 10.79 15.84
N ASP A 100 -10.45 9.91 16.29
CA ASP A 100 -10.15 8.49 16.44
C ASP A 100 -9.60 7.91 15.14
N THR A 101 -8.54 7.14 15.23
CA THR A 101 -7.85 6.62 14.04
C THR A 101 -7.62 5.12 14.14
N ARG A 102 -7.97 4.39 13.08
CA ARG A 102 -7.73 2.94 12.99
C ARG A 102 -7.05 2.55 11.69
N ILE A 103 -6.40 1.40 11.70
CA ILE A 103 -5.82 0.82 10.49
C ILE A 103 -6.92 0.09 9.70
N GLY A 104 -6.98 0.35 8.40
CA GLY A 104 -7.87 -0.35 7.46
C GLY A 104 -7.16 -1.52 6.80
N TYR A 105 -7.82 -2.69 6.86
CA TYR A 105 -7.35 -3.93 6.23
C TYR A 105 -8.27 -4.29 5.07
N PRO A 106 -7.76 -4.72 3.91
CA PRO A 106 -8.56 -5.11 2.77
C PRO A 106 -9.08 -6.55 2.93
N THR A 107 -9.89 -6.80 3.95
CA THR A 107 -10.41 -8.13 4.29
C THR A 107 -11.73 -8.47 3.62
N GLU A 108 -12.50 -7.46 3.18
CA GLU A 108 -13.78 -7.66 2.54
C GLU A 108 -13.63 -8.13 1.10
N HIS A 109 -14.53 -9.00 0.65
CA HIS A 109 -14.57 -9.55 -0.72
C HIS A 109 -13.38 -10.43 -1.12
N LEU A 110 -12.57 -10.90 -0.18
CA LEU A 110 -11.50 -11.85 -0.43
C LEU A 110 -12.01 -13.29 -0.24
N ALA A 111 -11.55 -14.19 -1.11
CA ALA A 111 -11.82 -15.61 -0.98
C ALA A 111 -11.02 -16.24 0.18
N SER A 112 -11.49 -17.38 0.68
CA SER A 112 -10.75 -18.18 1.65
C SER A 112 -9.36 -18.55 1.10
N GLY A 113 -8.32 -18.41 1.91
CA GLY A 113 -6.93 -18.67 1.50
C GLY A 113 -6.18 -17.46 0.94
N ALA A 114 -6.81 -16.28 0.91
CA ALA A 114 -6.17 -15.03 0.49
C ALA A 114 -5.54 -14.25 1.66
N GLU A 115 -5.16 -14.93 2.73
CA GLU A 115 -4.66 -14.30 3.96
C GLU A 115 -3.41 -13.44 3.76
N GLU A 116 -2.56 -13.83 2.80
CA GLU A 116 -1.33 -13.09 2.48
C GLU A 116 -1.57 -11.68 1.95
N ILE A 117 -2.71 -11.41 1.32
CA ILE A 117 -3.06 -10.11 0.74
C ILE A 117 -3.96 -9.25 1.63
N THR A 118 -4.24 -9.68 2.86
CA THR A 118 -5.03 -8.90 3.83
C THR A 118 -4.26 -7.74 4.46
N SER A 119 -2.94 -7.68 4.26
CA SER A 119 -2.13 -6.58 4.78
C SER A 119 -2.53 -5.24 4.16
N PRO A 120 -2.51 -4.14 4.94
CA PRO A 120 -2.82 -2.79 4.45
C PRO A 120 -2.02 -2.37 3.22
N MET A 121 -0.81 -2.89 3.03
CA MET A 121 0.03 -2.59 1.87
C MET A 121 -0.60 -3.00 0.53
N TYR A 122 -1.52 -3.96 0.53
CA TYR A 122 -2.20 -4.45 -0.66
C TYR A 122 -3.56 -3.78 -0.93
N SER A 123 -4.00 -2.86 -0.05
CA SER A 123 -5.34 -2.24 -0.13
C SER A 123 -5.64 -1.60 -1.48
N THR A 124 -4.66 -0.90 -2.08
CA THR A 124 -4.82 -0.31 -3.41
C THR A 124 -5.00 -1.38 -4.49
N GLY A 125 -4.19 -2.45 -4.46
CA GLY A 125 -4.28 -3.55 -5.42
C GLY A 125 -5.62 -4.26 -5.36
N VAL A 126 -6.04 -4.63 -4.14
CA VAL A 126 -7.35 -5.26 -3.90
C VAL A 126 -8.49 -4.35 -4.36
N GLY A 127 -8.44 -3.06 -4.01
CA GLY A 127 -9.46 -2.09 -4.42
C GLY A 127 -9.55 -1.92 -5.94
N LEU A 128 -8.43 -1.92 -6.66
CA LEU A 128 -8.40 -1.84 -8.12
C LEU A 128 -9.02 -3.09 -8.77
N VAL A 129 -8.75 -4.28 -8.24
CA VAL A 129 -9.34 -5.52 -8.72
C VAL A 129 -10.86 -5.49 -8.53
N ILE A 130 -11.36 -5.13 -7.34
CA ILE A 130 -12.79 -5.00 -7.05
C ILE A 130 -13.46 -4.01 -8.02
N LYS A 131 -12.85 -2.84 -8.20
CA LYS A 131 -13.36 -1.82 -9.14
C LYS A 131 -13.35 -2.29 -10.58
N GLY A 132 -12.35 -3.06 -10.99
CA GLY A 132 -12.29 -3.68 -12.31
C GLY A 132 -13.46 -4.63 -12.56
N PHE A 133 -13.79 -5.48 -11.60
CA PHE A 133 -14.96 -6.37 -11.68
C PHE A 133 -16.27 -5.60 -11.72
N GLU A 134 -16.47 -4.60 -10.87
CA GLU A 134 -17.66 -3.74 -10.90
C GLU A 134 -17.84 -3.05 -12.26
N TYR A 135 -16.77 -2.51 -12.81
CA TYR A 135 -16.77 -1.87 -14.12
C TYR A 135 -17.17 -2.84 -15.22
N SER A 136 -16.55 -4.01 -15.26
CA SER A 136 -16.87 -5.07 -16.24
C SER A 136 -18.31 -5.52 -16.14
N ALA A 137 -18.83 -5.73 -14.93
CA ALA A 137 -20.21 -6.14 -14.70
C ALA A 137 -21.24 -5.08 -15.17
N ARG A 138 -20.94 -3.79 -14.98
CA ARG A 138 -21.79 -2.69 -15.47
C ARG A 138 -21.82 -2.63 -17.00
N HIS A 139 -20.67 -2.79 -17.65
CA HIS A 139 -20.58 -2.74 -19.12
C HIS A 139 -21.20 -3.97 -19.78
N ALA A 140 -21.07 -5.16 -19.18
CA ALA A 140 -21.75 -6.36 -19.67
C ALA A 140 -23.31 -6.22 -19.64
N ARG A 141 -23.85 -5.54 -18.63
CA ARG A 141 -25.30 -5.28 -18.55
C ARG A 141 -25.78 -4.25 -19.57
N SER A 142 -24.96 -3.26 -19.92
CA SER A 142 -25.32 -2.26 -20.94
C SER A 142 -25.29 -2.83 -22.37
N THR A 143 -24.48 -3.86 -22.62
CA THR A 143 -24.39 -4.50 -23.95
C THR A 143 -25.49 -5.52 -24.18
N SER A 144 -26.12 -6.05 -23.13
CA SER A 144 -27.24 -7.02 -23.26
C SER A 144 -28.60 -6.40 -23.58
N SER A 145 -28.70 -5.08 -23.62
CA SER A 145 -29.96 -4.37 -24.01
C SER A 145 -30.04 -3.97 -25.50
N VAL A 146 -29.02 -4.29 -26.29
CA VAL A 146 -29.03 -4.07 -27.75
C VAL A 146 -29.27 -5.40 -28.46
N THR A 147 -30.51 -5.59 -28.88
CA THR A 147 -31.06 -6.52 -29.89
C THR A 147 -30.08 -7.50 -30.55
N MET A 148 -30.47 -8.81 -30.44
CA MET A 148 -29.99 -9.90 -31.29
C MET A 148 -29.96 -9.50 -32.77
N HIS A 149 -28.82 -9.19 -33.31
CA HIS A 149 -28.47 -9.40 -34.70
C HIS A 149 -27.16 -10.19 -34.74
N SER A 150 -27.31 -11.46 -35.09
CA SER A 150 -26.23 -12.41 -35.32
C SER A 150 -25.23 -11.82 -36.33
N LYS A 151 -24.08 -11.34 -35.83
CA LYS A 151 -22.85 -11.24 -36.63
C LYS A 151 -21.77 -12.01 -35.89
N LYS A 152 -21.25 -13.08 -36.51
CA LYS A 152 -20.06 -13.80 -36.09
C LYS A 152 -18.96 -12.79 -35.74
N SER A 153 -18.69 -12.65 -34.47
CA SER A 153 -17.61 -11.84 -33.93
C SER A 153 -16.29 -12.56 -34.18
N LYS A 154 -15.40 -11.93 -34.92
CA LYS A 154 -13.98 -12.28 -35.01
C LYS A 154 -13.38 -12.15 -33.58
N GLY A 155 -12.53 -13.12 -33.21
CA GLY A 155 -11.95 -13.36 -31.90
C GLY A 155 -11.69 -12.12 -31.02
N SER A 156 -12.03 -12.23 -29.77
CA SER A 156 -11.86 -11.19 -28.75
C SER A 156 -10.39 -10.76 -28.67
N PHE A 157 -10.14 -9.49 -28.38
CA PHE A 157 -8.79 -8.96 -28.13
C PHE A 157 -8.02 -9.77 -27.07
N PHE A 158 -8.73 -10.33 -26.12
CA PHE A 158 -8.18 -11.23 -25.09
C PHE A 158 -7.68 -12.57 -25.66
N ASP A 159 -8.34 -13.15 -26.68
CA ASP A 159 -7.87 -14.38 -27.30
C ASP A 159 -6.53 -14.16 -28.02
N LYS A 160 -6.36 -12.97 -28.62
CA LYS A 160 -5.07 -12.59 -29.24
C LYS A 160 -3.95 -12.33 -28.22
N ILE A 161 -4.28 -11.87 -27.01
CA ILE A 161 -3.29 -11.68 -25.93
C ILE A 161 -2.91 -13.04 -25.34
N LEU A 162 -3.88 -13.93 -25.13
CA LEU A 162 -3.65 -15.29 -24.64
C LEU A 162 -2.83 -16.14 -25.62
N ASP A 163 -3.12 -16.05 -26.91
CA ASP A 163 -2.31 -16.74 -27.93
C ASP A 163 -0.90 -16.18 -28.00
N LYS A 164 -0.72 -14.87 -27.89
CA LYS A 164 0.60 -14.25 -27.89
C LYS A 164 1.42 -14.55 -26.63
N SER A 165 0.77 -14.71 -25.47
CA SER A 165 1.46 -15.10 -24.25
C SER A 165 1.89 -16.57 -24.26
N LYS A 166 1.12 -17.48 -24.89
CA LYS A 166 1.50 -18.87 -25.06
C LYS A 166 2.75 -19.02 -25.92
N VAL A 167 2.82 -18.32 -27.04
CA VAL A 167 3.98 -18.31 -27.94
C VAL A 167 5.24 -17.80 -27.21
N TRP A 168 5.10 -16.80 -26.36
CA TRP A 168 6.22 -16.24 -25.60
C TRP A 168 6.74 -17.21 -24.50
N PHE A 169 5.85 -17.97 -23.88
CA PHE A 169 6.21 -19.00 -22.90
C PHE A 169 6.81 -20.28 -23.52
N GLU A 170 6.48 -20.58 -24.80
CA GLU A 170 7.05 -21.72 -25.53
C GLU A 170 8.45 -21.42 -26.06
N GLU A 171 8.77 -20.17 -26.43
CA GLU A 171 10.11 -19.74 -26.85
C GLU A 171 11.15 -19.77 -25.72
N ASP A 172 10.75 -19.47 -24.47
CA ASP A 172 11.67 -19.53 -23.31
C ASP A 172 11.96 -20.96 -22.84
N ALA A 173 11.12 -21.94 -23.19
CA ALA A 173 11.33 -23.33 -22.80
C ALA A 173 12.35 -24.09 -23.67
N ASP A 174 12.66 -23.59 -24.87
CA ASP A 174 13.62 -24.21 -25.79
C ASP A 174 15.08 -23.72 -25.62
N HIS A 175 15.31 -22.73 -24.74
CA HIS A 175 16.66 -22.18 -24.50
C HIS A 175 17.43 -22.81 -23.32
N ASP A 176 16.80 -23.67 -22.50
CA ASP A 176 17.45 -24.31 -21.35
C ASP A 176 17.96 -25.76 -21.63
N ASN A 177 18.11 -26.17 -22.89
CA ASN A 177 18.65 -27.47 -23.28
C ASN A 177 19.81 -27.33 -24.31
N ILE A 178 20.89 -26.64 -23.91
CA ILE A 178 22.23 -26.87 -24.51
C ILE A 178 23.29 -26.75 -23.41
#